data_5c92ec49e4f71f6b453117895540643e
#
_entry.id   5c92ec49e4f71f6b453117895540643e
#
_cell.length_a   1.000
_cell.length_b   1.000
_cell.length_c   1.000
_cell.angle_alpha   90.00
_cell.angle_beta   90.00
_cell.angle_gamma   90.00
#
_symmetry.space_group_name_H-M   'P 1'
#
loop_
_entity.id
_entity.type
_entity.pdbx_description
1 polymer ?
#
loop_
_entity_poly.entity_id
_entity_poly.type
_entity_poly.pdbx_seq_one_letter_code
_entity_poly.pdbx_strand_id
1 'polypeptide(L)'
;MNKQIDDEFLTLITYLLKKGNKKMSFEILIILINVTYTMEGEMLFGKDQKVVENIASFIGNNKNDSTFVGLGLLLIKNMTNKNALVKQILYDYNIIEYFKEIYQKYILNSDIIENVILCLGHFINSRFSKNKYILFSINIIKSQLNHNNNFQRLTAYINILYNLAYTKNCEIIKKMIDEEIYKPLMEIFPFDEDNFSKFYDSTKNNDNNIIIDEETMKKKLQNMRILIIKIFQHLLLLEDNVYIQKLIDSGISQFINKLLKLSDIKIIKNTFNCIYLISFGTFGHVSDLYNNNTVSLALNVSKNVYEALNSKNQIINNNISKKDLLGALREISLAFSILIINSLYERIVPIIEYENGLILLLLKDTLKLIDELPNKRDSISYIFKAFYKILKSFDENIKEFLEKNGFKEVLEKLLNNSDEEVSKCSSTIIDEFFDDGSNDNNNININDIIKDCNFDDNKKNDVDDDDDEDDD
;
A
#
# COMPACT_ATOMS: atom_id res chain seq x y z
N MET A 1 0.75 -32.17 -30.85
CA MET A 1 -0.64 -32.42 -31.27
C MET A 1 -1.55 -31.63 -30.33
N ASN A 2 -1.72 -30.32 -30.58
CA ASN A 2 -2.65 -29.49 -29.82
C ASN A 2 -4.05 -29.76 -30.39
N LYS A 3 -4.79 -30.70 -29.79
CA LYS A 3 -6.23 -30.80 -30.03
C LYS A 3 -6.84 -29.62 -29.29
N GLN A 4 -7.39 -28.67 -30.05
CA GLN A 4 -8.24 -27.62 -29.54
C GLN A 4 -9.36 -28.26 -28.70
N ILE A 5 -9.44 -27.91 -27.43
CA ILE A 5 -10.59 -28.23 -26.58
C ILE A 5 -11.71 -27.33 -27.09
N ASP A 6 -12.77 -27.91 -27.63
CA ASP A 6 -13.90 -27.16 -28.17
C ASP A 6 -15.03 -26.98 -27.11
N ASP A 7 -15.94 -26.07 -27.41
CA ASP A 7 -17.05 -25.72 -26.52
C ASP A 7 -18.02 -26.92 -26.35
N GLU A 8 -18.13 -27.81 -27.37
CA GLU A 8 -18.98 -29.01 -27.32
C GLU A 8 -18.44 -30.01 -26.30
N PHE A 9 -17.11 -30.18 -26.26
CA PHE A 9 -16.45 -31.05 -25.29
C PHE A 9 -16.70 -30.57 -23.85
N LEU A 10 -16.55 -29.26 -23.58
CA LEU A 10 -16.82 -28.71 -22.24
C LEU A 10 -18.29 -28.85 -21.83
N THR A 11 -19.20 -28.62 -22.75
CA THR A 11 -20.64 -28.80 -22.50
C THR A 11 -20.98 -30.25 -22.17
N LEU A 12 -20.43 -31.20 -22.95
CA LEU A 12 -20.63 -32.61 -22.69
C LEU A 12 -20.04 -33.06 -21.35
N ILE A 13 -18.79 -32.63 -21.04
CA ILE A 13 -18.11 -33.11 -19.85
C ILE A 13 -18.77 -32.52 -18.58
N THR A 14 -19.28 -31.28 -18.61
CA THR A 14 -20.02 -30.69 -17.49
C THR A 14 -21.43 -31.27 -17.34
N TYR A 15 -22.05 -31.72 -18.42
CA TYR A 15 -23.27 -32.51 -18.35
C TYR A 15 -23.04 -33.86 -17.65
N LEU A 16 -21.96 -34.58 -18.03
CA LEU A 16 -21.55 -35.82 -17.38
C LEU A 16 -21.19 -35.66 -15.91
N LEU A 17 -20.65 -34.51 -15.52
CA LEU A 17 -20.38 -34.15 -14.11
C LEU A 17 -21.64 -34.26 -13.26
N LYS A 18 -22.79 -33.81 -13.79
CA LYS A 18 -24.08 -33.88 -13.08
C LYS A 18 -24.72 -35.28 -13.07
N LYS A 19 -24.51 -36.06 -14.10
CA LYS A 19 -25.16 -37.35 -14.30
C LYS A 19 -24.30 -38.54 -13.88
N GLY A 20 -22.99 -38.33 -13.71
CA GLY A 20 -22.04 -39.36 -13.40
C GLY A 20 -22.14 -39.87 -11.95
N ASN A 21 -21.55 -41.05 -11.73
CA ASN A 21 -21.33 -41.52 -10.38
C ASN A 21 -20.14 -40.74 -9.73
N LYS A 22 -19.98 -40.91 -8.40
CA LYS A 22 -18.97 -40.19 -7.61
C LYS A 22 -17.56 -40.31 -8.20
N LYS A 23 -17.14 -41.50 -8.67
CA LYS A 23 -15.82 -41.71 -9.27
C LYS A 23 -15.66 -40.94 -10.57
N MET A 24 -16.66 -41.00 -11.45
CA MET A 24 -16.64 -40.27 -12.73
C MET A 24 -16.62 -38.75 -12.50
N SER A 25 -17.42 -38.24 -11.54
CA SER A 25 -17.43 -36.82 -11.22
C SER A 25 -16.09 -36.34 -10.68
N PHE A 26 -15.39 -37.16 -9.90
CA PHE A 26 -14.03 -36.84 -9.40
C PHE A 26 -13.03 -36.69 -10.56
N GLU A 27 -12.99 -37.67 -11.48
CA GLU A 27 -12.10 -37.62 -12.66
C GLU A 27 -12.42 -36.40 -13.54
N ILE A 28 -13.70 -36.09 -13.74
CA ILE A 28 -14.13 -34.94 -14.53
C ILE A 28 -13.64 -33.63 -13.89
N LEU A 29 -13.74 -33.48 -12.57
CA LEU A 29 -13.23 -32.28 -11.90
C LEU A 29 -11.74 -32.12 -12.09
N ILE A 30 -10.97 -33.20 -11.99
CA ILE A 30 -9.51 -33.15 -12.26
C ILE A 30 -9.24 -32.73 -13.70
N ILE A 31 -9.98 -33.25 -14.67
CA ILE A 31 -9.83 -32.84 -16.08
C ILE A 31 -10.13 -31.35 -16.23
N LEU A 32 -11.23 -30.86 -15.66
CA LEU A 32 -11.60 -29.45 -15.74
C LEU A 32 -10.55 -28.54 -15.07
N ILE A 33 -10.01 -28.93 -13.92
CA ILE A 33 -8.94 -28.21 -13.24
C ILE A 33 -7.70 -28.14 -14.15
N ASN A 34 -7.29 -29.27 -14.75
CA ASN A 34 -6.15 -29.30 -15.66
C ASN A 34 -6.36 -28.41 -16.89
N VAL A 35 -7.58 -28.33 -17.41
CA VAL A 35 -7.93 -27.41 -18.51
C VAL A 35 -7.71 -25.96 -18.12
N THR A 36 -8.04 -25.58 -16.87
CA THR A 36 -7.87 -24.20 -16.40
C THR A 36 -6.41 -23.75 -16.27
N TYR A 37 -5.45 -24.67 -16.24
CA TYR A 37 -4.02 -24.30 -16.25
C TYR A 37 -3.49 -23.91 -17.63
N THR A 38 -4.28 -24.04 -18.69
CA THR A 38 -3.92 -23.59 -20.02
C THR A 38 -4.51 -22.18 -20.27
N MET A 39 -3.75 -21.29 -20.91
CA MET A 39 -4.25 -19.93 -21.23
C MET A 39 -5.53 -19.93 -22.06
N GLU A 40 -5.67 -20.92 -22.97
CA GLU A 40 -6.87 -21.11 -23.78
C GLU A 40 -8.05 -21.61 -22.91
N GLY A 41 -7.78 -22.46 -21.91
CA GLY A 41 -8.78 -23.02 -21.01
C GLY A 41 -9.45 -21.98 -20.13
N GLU A 42 -8.72 -21.00 -19.60
CA GLU A 42 -9.31 -19.90 -18.81
C GLU A 42 -10.36 -19.12 -19.63
N MET A 43 -10.11 -18.91 -20.92
CA MET A 43 -11.02 -18.17 -21.80
C MET A 43 -12.23 -19.01 -22.24
N LEU A 44 -12.09 -20.32 -22.36
CA LEU A 44 -13.15 -21.23 -22.80
C LEU A 44 -14.35 -21.24 -21.84
N PHE A 45 -14.10 -21.21 -20.52
CA PHE A 45 -15.17 -21.22 -19.52
C PHE A 45 -16.09 -19.99 -19.58
N GLY A 46 -15.63 -18.88 -20.15
CA GLY A 46 -16.43 -17.68 -20.33
C GLY A 46 -17.35 -17.69 -21.55
N LYS A 47 -17.14 -18.61 -22.50
CA LYS A 47 -17.88 -18.65 -23.76
C LYS A 47 -19.28 -19.26 -23.63
N ASP A 48 -19.43 -20.26 -22.78
CA ASP A 48 -20.73 -20.94 -22.56
C ASP A 48 -21.16 -20.83 -21.09
N GLN A 49 -22.17 -20.00 -20.86
CA GLN A 49 -22.79 -19.80 -19.54
C GLN A 49 -23.24 -21.13 -18.91
N LYS A 50 -23.78 -22.06 -19.70
CA LYS A 50 -24.28 -23.35 -19.18
C LYS A 50 -23.18 -24.22 -18.57
N VAL A 51 -21.95 -24.12 -19.10
CA VAL A 51 -20.80 -24.82 -18.51
C VAL A 51 -20.57 -24.35 -17.09
N VAL A 52 -20.49 -23.03 -16.86
CA VAL A 52 -20.28 -22.44 -15.53
C VAL A 52 -21.43 -22.76 -14.59
N GLU A 53 -22.68 -22.66 -15.06
CA GLU A 53 -23.88 -23.01 -14.31
C GLU A 53 -23.89 -24.47 -13.88
N ASN A 54 -23.51 -25.38 -14.76
CA ASN A 54 -23.41 -26.80 -14.47
C ASN A 54 -22.39 -27.10 -13.38
N ILE A 55 -21.23 -26.45 -13.43
CA ILE A 55 -20.17 -26.55 -12.43
C ILE A 55 -20.68 -26.01 -11.09
N ALA A 56 -21.24 -24.80 -11.07
CA ALA A 56 -21.77 -24.17 -9.85
C ALA A 56 -22.85 -25.04 -9.18
N SER A 57 -23.79 -25.55 -9.99
CA SER A 57 -24.83 -26.44 -9.50
C SER A 57 -24.28 -27.75 -8.92
N PHE A 58 -23.28 -28.36 -9.58
CA PHE A 58 -22.65 -29.58 -9.06
C PHE A 58 -21.95 -29.33 -7.72
N ILE A 59 -21.17 -28.26 -7.62
CA ILE A 59 -20.44 -27.89 -6.40
C ILE A 59 -21.42 -27.63 -5.27
N GLY A 60 -22.49 -26.86 -5.53
CA GLY A 60 -23.54 -26.57 -4.54
C GLY A 60 -24.23 -27.82 -4.00
N ASN A 61 -24.48 -28.83 -4.85
CA ASN A 61 -25.11 -30.07 -4.45
C ASN A 61 -24.18 -31.01 -3.66
N ASN A 62 -22.87 -30.87 -3.80
CA ASN A 62 -21.88 -31.72 -3.14
C ASN A 62 -21.17 -31.06 -1.93
N LYS A 63 -21.75 -30.02 -1.35
CA LYS A 63 -21.19 -29.27 -0.20
C LYS A 63 -20.92 -30.11 1.06
N ASN A 64 -21.39 -31.36 1.08
CA ASN A 64 -21.21 -32.28 2.21
C ASN A 64 -19.96 -33.16 2.08
N ASP A 65 -19.33 -33.19 0.91
CA ASP A 65 -18.15 -33.99 0.63
C ASP A 65 -16.90 -33.09 0.54
N SER A 66 -16.00 -33.20 1.50
CA SER A 66 -14.80 -32.34 1.60
C SER A 66 -13.91 -32.44 0.38
N THR A 67 -13.82 -33.60 -0.26
CA THR A 67 -13.02 -33.82 -1.48
C THR A 67 -13.59 -33.01 -2.64
N PHE A 68 -14.92 -33.11 -2.88
CA PHE A 68 -15.58 -32.34 -3.93
C PHE A 68 -15.58 -30.85 -3.65
N VAL A 69 -15.69 -30.46 -2.38
CA VAL A 69 -15.57 -29.06 -1.96
C VAL A 69 -14.17 -28.52 -2.29
N GLY A 70 -13.10 -29.24 -1.92
CA GLY A 70 -11.73 -28.81 -2.19
C GLY A 70 -11.44 -28.67 -3.71
N LEU A 71 -11.80 -29.67 -4.50
CA LEU A 71 -11.63 -29.64 -5.95
C LEU A 71 -12.50 -28.56 -6.61
N GLY A 72 -13.74 -28.41 -6.14
CA GLY A 72 -14.67 -27.39 -6.64
C GLY A 72 -14.18 -25.98 -6.38
N LEU A 73 -13.66 -25.68 -5.20
CA LEU A 73 -13.06 -24.38 -4.87
C LEU A 73 -11.81 -24.11 -5.72
N LEU A 74 -10.94 -25.12 -5.93
CA LEU A 74 -9.77 -24.99 -6.79
C LEU A 74 -10.18 -24.67 -8.23
N LEU A 75 -11.19 -25.34 -8.75
CA LEU A 75 -11.74 -25.08 -10.09
C LEU A 75 -12.30 -23.66 -10.18
N ILE A 76 -13.13 -23.23 -9.21
CA ILE A 76 -13.67 -21.86 -9.18
C ILE A 76 -12.55 -20.82 -9.13
N LYS A 77 -11.55 -21.02 -8.26
CA LYS A 77 -10.39 -20.14 -8.16
C LYS A 77 -9.70 -19.95 -9.52
N ASN A 78 -9.39 -21.03 -10.19
CA ASN A 78 -8.73 -20.96 -11.49
C ASN A 78 -9.61 -20.30 -12.57
N MET A 79 -10.89 -20.67 -12.66
CA MET A 79 -11.84 -20.10 -13.64
C MET A 79 -12.07 -18.60 -13.44
N THR A 80 -12.00 -18.10 -12.20
CA THR A 80 -12.30 -16.70 -11.85
C THR A 80 -11.08 -15.79 -11.86
N ASN A 81 -9.88 -16.31 -11.98
CA ASN A 81 -8.65 -15.53 -11.83
C ASN A 81 -8.67 -14.27 -12.73
N LYS A 82 -8.82 -14.41 -14.04
CA LYS A 82 -8.83 -13.29 -15.00
C LYS A 82 -10.14 -13.13 -15.77
N ASN A 83 -11.16 -13.94 -15.51
CA ASN A 83 -12.37 -14.00 -16.31
C ASN A 83 -13.56 -13.28 -15.63
N ALA A 84 -13.82 -12.04 -16.04
CA ALA A 84 -14.90 -11.22 -15.49
C ALA A 84 -16.31 -11.80 -15.76
N LEU A 85 -16.51 -12.47 -16.92
CA LEU A 85 -17.79 -13.05 -17.27
C LEU A 85 -18.12 -14.26 -16.39
N VAL A 86 -17.14 -15.15 -16.16
CA VAL A 86 -17.30 -16.27 -15.22
C VAL A 86 -17.61 -15.76 -13.81
N LYS A 87 -16.93 -14.70 -13.36
CA LYS A 87 -17.24 -14.07 -12.05
C LYS A 87 -18.70 -13.62 -11.98
N GLN A 88 -19.20 -12.97 -13.04
CA GLN A 88 -20.60 -12.52 -13.09
C GLN A 88 -21.58 -13.70 -12.99
N ILE A 89 -21.39 -14.74 -13.81
CA ILE A 89 -22.27 -15.90 -13.81
C ILE A 89 -22.30 -16.57 -12.44
N LEU A 90 -21.13 -16.82 -11.84
CA LEU A 90 -21.03 -17.42 -10.50
C LEU A 90 -21.65 -16.54 -9.41
N TYR A 91 -21.49 -15.22 -9.53
CA TYR A 91 -22.11 -14.27 -8.62
C TYR A 91 -23.65 -14.32 -8.67
N ASP A 92 -24.22 -14.39 -9.88
CA ASP A 92 -25.67 -14.50 -10.11
C ASP A 92 -26.22 -15.84 -9.57
N TYR A 93 -25.36 -16.87 -9.53
CA TYR A 93 -25.63 -18.15 -8.87
C TYR A 93 -25.43 -18.15 -7.34
N ASN A 94 -25.29 -16.97 -6.72
CA ASN A 94 -25.10 -16.84 -5.27
C ASN A 94 -23.89 -17.62 -4.71
N ILE A 95 -22.81 -17.75 -5.48
CA ILE A 95 -21.61 -18.52 -5.07
C ILE A 95 -21.03 -18.04 -3.74
N ILE A 96 -21.20 -16.76 -3.40
CA ILE A 96 -20.70 -16.18 -2.13
C ILE A 96 -21.45 -16.76 -0.92
N GLU A 97 -22.75 -17.02 -1.02
CA GLU A 97 -23.49 -17.69 0.06
C GLU A 97 -23.02 -19.15 0.23
N TYR A 98 -22.69 -19.81 -0.88
CA TYR A 98 -22.03 -21.12 -0.83
C TYR A 98 -20.68 -21.06 -0.09
N PHE A 99 -19.84 -20.05 -0.36
CA PHE A 99 -18.59 -19.88 0.36
C PHE A 99 -18.78 -19.68 1.88
N LYS A 100 -19.83 -18.98 2.30
CA LYS A 100 -20.19 -18.83 3.72
C LYS A 100 -20.57 -20.17 4.36
N GLU A 101 -21.40 -20.94 3.70
CA GLU A 101 -21.81 -22.26 4.20
C GLU A 101 -20.59 -23.19 4.32
N ILE A 102 -19.71 -23.19 3.32
CA ILE A 102 -18.49 -24.00 3.32
C ILE A 102 -17.54 -23.55 4.44
N TYR A 103 -17.33 -22.24 4.61
CA TYR A 103 -16.52 -21.71 5.69
C TYR A 103 -17.01 -22.18 7.07
N GLN A 104 -18.29 -22.03 7.33
CA GLN A 104 -18.87 -22.44 8.61
C GLN A 104 -18.74 -23.94 8.86
N LYS A 105 -18.93 -24.75 7.82
CA LYS A 105 -18.90 -26.21 7.92
C LYS A 105 -17.48 -26.76 8.06
N TYR A 106 -16.51 -26.18 7.40
CA TYR A 106 -15.14 -26.70 7.32
C TYR A 106 -14.13 -25.80 8.03
N ILE A 107 -14.56 -25.07 9.07
CA ILE A 107 -13.74 -24.09 9.79
C ILE A 107 -12.40 -24.65 10.34
N LEU A 108 -12.33 -25.96 10.58
CA LEU A 108 -11.13 -26.64 11.04
C LEU A 108 -10.25 -27.18 9.91
N ASN A 109 -10.69 -27.08 8.65
CA ASN A 109 -9.91 -27.54 7.50
C ASN A 109 -9.21 -26.36 6.83
N SER A 110 -7.92 -26.19 7.16
CA SER A 110 -7.11 -25.06 6.71
C SER A 110 -7.05 -24.92 5.17
N ASP A 111 -7.00 -26.04 4.44
CA ASP A 111 -6.85 -26.02 2.99
C ASP A 111 -8.16 -25.60 2.29
N ILE A 112 -9.29 -26.03 2.84
CA ILE A 112 -10.61 -25.58 2.36
C ILE A 112 -10.77 -24.09 2.64
N ILE A 113 -10.42 -23.63 3.84
CA ILE A 113 -10.53 -22.23 4.24
C ILE A 113 -9.64 -21.35 3.37
N GLU A 114 -8.40 -21.76 3.10
CA GLU A 114 -7.50 -21.05 2.18
C GLU A 114 -8.15 -20.88 0.81
N ASN A 115 -8.67 -21.95 0.21
CA ASN A 115 -9.30 -21.86 -1.09
C ASN A 115 -10.56 -20.98 -1.08
N VAL A 116 -11.34 -20.98 0.00
CA VAL A 116 -12.49 -20.05 0.17
C VAL A 116 -11.99 -18.59 0.15
N ILE A 117 -10.94 -18.27 0.90
CA ILE A 117 -10.40 -16.90 0.97
C ILE A 117 -9.84 -16.46 -0.40
N LEU A 118 -9.11 -17.33 -1.08
CA LEU A 118 -8.57 -17.04 -2.41
C LEU A 118 -9.68 -16.82 -3.44
N CYS A 119 -10.74 -17.64 -3.41
CA CYS A 119 -11.92 -17.43 -4.25
C CYS A 119 -12.59 -16.08 -3.93
N LEU A 120 -12.81 -15.76 -2.65
CA LEU A 120 -13.38 -14.48 -2.24
C LEU A 120 -12.54 -13.30 -2.75
N GLY A 121 -11.22 -13.39 -2.71
CA GLY A 121 -10.30 -12.38 -3.23
C GLY A 121 -10.58 -12.02 -4.70
N HIS A 122 -10.93 -13.00 -5.54
CA HIS A 122 -11.27 -12.77 -6.94
C HIS A 122 -12.60 -12.03 -7.15
N PHE A 123 -13.54 -12.15 -6.21
CA PHE A 123 -14.83 -11.46 -6.28
C PHE A 123 -14.81 -10.08 -5.66
N ILE A 124 -13.96 -9.86 -4.67
CA ILE A 124 -13.84 -8.57 -3.98
C ILE A 124 -13.32 -7.48 -4.92
N ASN A 125 -12.34 -7.80 -5.77
CA ASN A 125 -11.77 -6.88 -6.76
C ASN A 125 -12.68 -6.63 -7.96
N SER A 126 -13.87 -7.23 -7.99
CA SER A 126 -14.82 -7.07 -9.07
C SER A 126 -15.89 -6.03 -8.71
N ARG A 127 -16.47 -5.36 -9.73
CA ARG A 127 -17.59 -4.42 -9.58
C ARG A 127 -18.84 -5.02 -8.94
N PHE A 128 -18.81 -6.31 -8.58
CA PHE A 128 -19.94 -7.11 -8.11
C PHE A 128 -20.02 -7.25 -6.59
N SER A 129 -19.08 -6.73 -5.82
CA SER A 129 -19.04 -6.95 -4.38
C SER A 129 -20.10 -6.11 -3.65
N LYS A 130 -21.16 -6.75 -3.15
CA LYS A 130 -22.08 -6.12 -2.18
C LYS A 130 -21.37 -5.96 -0.84
N ASN A 131 -21.65 -4.87 -0.14
CA ASN A 131 -21.05 -4.53 1.16
C ASN A 131 -21.05 -5.69 2.18
N LYS A 132 -22.13 -6.51 2.21
CA LYS A 132 -22.21 -7.66 3.13
C LYS A 132 -21.16 -8.76 2.86
N TYR A 133 -20.72 -8.90 1.61
CA TYR A 133 -19.72 -9.90 1.24
C TYR A 133 -18.31 -9.42 1.54
N ILE A 134 -18.07 -8.12 1.40
CA ILE A 134 -16.79 -7.49 1.79
C ILE A 134 -16.55 -7.68 3.28
N LEU A 135 -17.57 -7.37 4.11
CA LEU A 135 -17.47 -7.54 5.56
C LEU A 135 -17.20 -9.00 5.95
N PHE A 136 -17.91 -9.94 5.32
CA PHE A 136 -17.66 -11.36 5.53
C PHE A 136 -16.22 -11.75 5.20
N SER A 137 -15.70 -11.26 4.07
CA SER A 137 -14.33 -11.55 3.64
C SER A 137 -13.27 -10.95 4.58
N ILE A 138 -13.47 -9.70 5.02
CA ILE A 138 -12.59 -9.05 6.00
C ILE A 138 -12.52 -9.89 7.28
N ASN A 139 -13.66 -10.34 7.81
CA ASN A 139 -13.72 -11.09 9.06
C ASN A 139 -13.06 -12.46 8.95
N ILE A 140 -13.24 -13.16 7.84
CA ILE A 140 -12.55 -14.43 7.61
C ILE A 140 -11.04 -14.20 7.54
N ILE A 141 -10.59 -13.25 6.74
CA ILE A 141 -9.16 -12.97 6.58
C ILE A 141 -8.56 -12.58 7.93
N LYS A 142 -9.22 -11.68 8.69
CA LYS A 142 -8.79 -11.29 10.04
C LYS A 142 -8.55 -12.50 10.94
N SER A 143 -9.47 -13.47 10.94
CA SER A 143 -9.35 -14.68 11.76
C SER A 143 -8.17 -15.57 11.39
N GLN A 144 -7.66 -15.44 10.18
CA GLN A 144 -6.54 -16.20 9.64
C GLN A 144 -5.20 -15.45 9.66
N LEU A 145 -5.18 -14.17 10.03
CA LEU A 145 -3.95 -13.39 10.20
C LEU A 145 -3.28 -13.75 11.53
N ASN A 146 -2.52 -14.83 11.54
CA ASN A 146 -1.77 -15.27 12.72
C ASN A 146 -0.46 -15.99 12.32
N HIS A 147 0.46 -16.09 13.26
CA HIS A 147 1.78 -16.70 13.04
C HIS A 147 1.75 -18.23 12.76
N ASN A 148 0.61 -18.89 12.92
CA ASN A 148 0.48 -20.33 12.65
C ASN A 148 0.30 -20.63 11.15
N ASN A 149 -0.01 -19.61 10.33
CA ASN A 149 -0.12 -19.79 8.90
C ASN A 149 1.27 -19.76 8.24
N ASN A 150 1.42 -20.53 7.16
CA ASN A 150 2.64 -20.49 6.36
C ASN A 150 2.76 -19.14 5.62
N PHE A 151 3.97 -18.83 5.20
CA PHE A 151 4.30 -17.56 4.54
C PHE A 151 3.46 -17.31 3.27
N GLN A 152 3.23 -18.34 2.45
CA GLN A 152 2.47 -18.22 1.19
C GLN A 152 1.01 -17.82 1.45
N ARG A 153 0.37 -18.46 2.46
CA ARG A 153 -1.01 -18.12 2.87
C ARG A 153 -1.10 -16.70 3.40
N LEU A 154 -0.19 -16.31 4.28
CA LEU A 154 -0.17 -14.94 4.83
C LEU A 154 0.01 -13.91 3.71
N THR A 155 0.94 -14.15 2.78
CA THR A 155 1.16 -13.26 1.64
C THR A 155 -0.10 -13.13 0.78
N ALA A 156 -0.78 -14.24 0.50
CA ALA A 156 -2.03 -14.22 -0.27
C ALA A 156 -3.13 -13.41 0.44
N TYR A 157 -3.28 -13.58 1.75
CA TYR A 157 -4.29 -12.84 2.54
C TYR A 157 -3.97 -11.34 2.61
N ILE A 158 -2.70 -10.99 2.79
CA ILE A 158 -2.23 -9.60 2.79
C ILE A 158 -2.47 -8.96 1.41
N ASN A 159 -2.20 -9.66 0.31
CA ASN A 159 -2.50 -9.17 -1.03
C ASN A 159 -4.00 -8.89 -1.24
N ILE A 160 -4.89 -9.74 -0.72
CA ILE A 160 -6.33 -9.50 -0.80
C ILE A 160 -6.71 -8.26 0.00
N LEU A 161 -6.15 -8.07 1.21
CA LEU A 161 -6.40 -6.88 2.02
C LEU A 161 -5.83 -5.62 1.37
N TYR A 162 -4.65 -5.70 0.77
CA TYR A 162 -4.07 -4.62 0.01
C TYR A 162 -4.98 -4.20 -1.15
N ASN A 163 -5.44 -5.17 -1.95
CA ASN A 163 -6.35 -4.90 -3.05
C ASN A 163 -7.68 -4.27 -2.57
N LEU A 164 -8.20 -4.68 -1.41
CA LEU A 164 -9.37 -4.05 -0.80
C LEU A 164 -9.11 -2.59 -0.43
N ALA A 165 -7.99 -2.33 0.23
CA ALA A 165 -7.58 -0.98 0.64
C ALA A 165 -7.28 -0.10 -0.59
N TYR A 166 -6.64 -0.66 -1.61
CA TYR A 166 -6.29 0.00 -2.87
C TYR A 166 -7.49 0.47 -3.69
N THR A 167 -8.67 -0.14 -3.51
CA THR A 167 -9.90 0.34 -4.19
C THR A 167 -10.24 1.79 -3.86
N LYS A 168 -9.62 2.38 -2.84
CA LYS A 168 -9.88 3.75 -2.33
C LYS A 168 -11.37 3.99 -2.00
N ASN A 169 -12.13 2.92 -1.81
CA ASN A 169 -13.53 3.00 -1.43
C ASN A 169 -13.63 3.26 0.08
N CYS A 170 -14.06 4.48 0.44
CA CYS A 170 -14.17 4.91 1.83
C CYS A 170 -15.01 3.94 2.70
N GLU A 171 -16.07 3.36 2.18
CA GLU A 171 -16.92 2.41 2.90
C GLU A 171 -16.18 1.11 3.22
N ILE A 172 -15.32 0.65 2.31
CA ILE A 172 -14.49 -0.54 2.53
C ILE A 172 -13.43 -0.25 3.58
N ILE A 173 -12.74 0.88 3.43
CA ILE A 173 -11.68 1.30 4.36
C ILE A 173 -12.25 1.49 5.77
N LYS A 174 -13.41 2.15 5.92
CA LYS A 174 -14.09 2.28 7.21
C LYS A 174 -14.38 0.92 7.84
N LYS A 175 -14.88 -0.03 7.06
CA LYS A 175 -15.13 -1.40 7.55
C LYS A 175 -13.85 -2.12 7.96
N MET A 176 -12.74 -1.95 7.22
CA MET A 176 -11.45 -2.54 7.62
C MET A 176 -10.98 -1.99 8.97
N ILE A 177 -11.19 -0.69 9.22
CA ILE A 177 -10.84 -0.06 10.50
C ILE A 177 -11.81 -0.49 11.60
N ASP A 178 -13.13 -0.50 11.36
CA ASP A 178 -14.14 -0.93 12.33
C ASP A 178 -13.96 -2.40 12.75
N GLU A 179 -13.54 -3.26 11.82
CA GLU A 179 -13.17 -4.64 12.11
C GLU A 179 -11.75 -4.79 12.66
N GLU A 180 -11.06 -3.71 12.94
CA GLU A 180 -9.72 -3.68 13.55
C GLU A 180 -8.67 -4.54 12.83
N ILE A 181 -8.71 -4.57 11.48
CA ILE A 181 -7.78 -5.38 10.66
C ILE A 181 -6.31 -5.00 10.91
N TYR A 182 -6.06 -3.75 11.30
CA TYR A 182 -4.74 -3.23 11.59
C TYR A 182 -4.04 -3.93 12.77
N LYS A 183 -4.81 -4.41 13.78
CA LYS A 183 -4.22 -5.08 14.96
C LYS A 183 -3.45 -6.35 14.58
N PRO A 184 -4.08 -7.37 13.96
CA PRO A 184 -3.34 -8.55 13.54
C PRO A 184 -2.25 -8.23 12.51
N LEU A 185 -2.40 -7.22 11.64
CA LEU A 185 -1.35 -6.81 10.72
C LEU A 185 -0.11 -6.28 11.44
N MET A 186 -0.28 -5.48 12.52
CA MET A 186 0.84 -5.03 13.35
C MET A 186 1.50 -6.17 14.12
N GLU A 187 0.71 -7.17 14.56
CA GLU A 187 1.22 -8.35 15.29
C GLU A 187 2.05 -9.29 14.39
N ILE A 188 1.55 -9.58 13.18
CA ILE A 188 2.23 -10.50 12.25
C ILE A 188 3.38 -9.85 11.49
N PHE A 189 3.58 -8.53 11.61
CA PHE A 189 4.65 -7.84 10.89
C PHE A 189 6.01 -8.38 11.32
N PRO A 190 6.79 -8.94 10.39
CA PRO A 190 8.06 -9.59 10.73
C PRO A 190 9.15 -8.53 10.88
N PHE A 191 9.39 -8.06 12.12
CA PHE A 191 10.45 -7.10 12.42
C PHE A 191 11.84 -7.75 12.42
N ASP A 192 11.97 -8.97 12.94
CA ASP A 192 13.23 -9.66 13.16
C ASP A 192 13.49 -10.74 12.10
N GLU A 193 14.76 -10.94 11.74
CA GLU A 193 15.19 -12.03 10.88
C GLU A 193 15.02 -13.41 11.59
N ASP A 194 15.00 -13.44 12.92
CA ASP A 194 14.76 -14.67 13.70
C ASP A 194 13.34 -15.22 13.52
N ASN A 195 12.35 -14.36 13.31
CA ASN A 195 11.01 -14.78 12.91
C ASN A 195 11.00 -15.31 11.47
N PHE A 196 11.94 -14.85 10.64
CA PHE A 196 12.12 -15.33 9.29
C PHE A 196 12.57 -16.81 9.24
N SER A 197 13.48 -17.24 10.10
CA SER A 197 13.91 -18.65 10.18
C SER A 197 12.74 -19.58 10.48
N LYS A 198 11.82 -19.16 11.35
CA LYS A 198 10.61 -19.94 11.68
C LYS A 198 9.66 -20.07 10.49
N PHE A 199 9.47 -19.00 9.71
CA PHE A 199 8.69 -19.05 8.46
C PHE A 199 9.38 -19.91 7.39
N TYR A 200 10.71 -19.84 7.31
CA TYR A 200 11.51 -20.61 6.36
C TYR A 200 11.49 -22.11 6.68
N ASP A 201 11.65 -22.48 7.94
CA ASP A 201 11.62 -23.88 8.39
C ASP A 201 10.22 -24.49 8.23
N SER A 202 9.16 -23.72 8.43
CA SER A 202 7.79 -24.17 8.16
C SER A 202 7.51 -24.45 6.68
N THR A 203 8.21 -23.76 5.77
CA THR A 203 8.08 -24.00 4.32
C THR A 203 8.90 -25.18 3.83
N LYS A 204 10.01 -25.55 4.52
CA LYS A 204 10.79 -26.75 4.20
C LYS A 204 10.05 -28.06 4.48
N ASN A 205 9.13 -28.04 5.44
CA ASN A 205 8.40 -29.24 5.87
C ASN A 205 7.11 -29.51 5.08
N ASN A 206 6.66 -28.56 4.24
CA ASN A 206 5.45 -28.68 3.45
C ASN A 206 5.79 -28.72 1.94
N ASP A 207 5.86 -29.95 1.41
CA ASP A 207 5.70 -30.33 0.01
C ASP A 207 6.66 -29.80 -1.07
N ASN A 208 7.19 -30.78 -1.80
CA ASN A 208 7.76 -30.70 -3.14
C ASN A 208 8.98 -29.78 -3.37
N ASN A 209 10.18 -30.24 -2.94
CA ASN A 209 11.50 -30.04 -3.57
C ASN A 209 11.83 -28.70 -4.29
N ILE A 210 11.07 -27.63 -4.07
CA ILE A 210 11.46 -26.29 -4.51
C ILE A 210 12.29 -25.70 -3.36
N ILE A 211 13.59 -25.83 -3.47
CA ILE A 211 14.54 -25.13 -2.61
C ILE A 211 14.45 -23.65 -3.04
N ILE A 212 13.62 -22.87 -2.36
CA ILE A 212 13.65 -21.43 -2.51
C ILE A 212 14.95 -20.96 -1.84
N ASP A 213 15.81 -20.30 -2.60
CA ASP A 213 17.04 -19.73 -2.06
C ASP A 213 16.73 -18.62 -1.05
N GLU A 214 17.70 -18.35 -0.17
CA GLU A 214 17.55 -17.39 0.92
C GLU A 214 17.32 -15.97 0.43
N GLU A 215 17.90 -15.59 -0.71
CA GLU A 215 17.77 -14.26 -1.31
C GLU A 215 16.35 -14.02 -1.83
N THR A 216 15.81 -14.99 -2.58
CA THR A 216 14.41 -14.95 -3.04
C THR A 216 13.43 -14.86 -1.87
N MET A 217 13.71 -15.55 -0.77
CA MET A 217 12.85 -15.48 0.40
C MET A 217 12.94 -14.12 1.11
N LYS A 218 14.14 -13.53 1.20
CA LYS A 218 14.32 -12.17 1.73
C LYS A 218 13.54 -11.14 0.90
N LYS A 219 13.62 -11.25 -0.45
CA LYS A 219 12.84 -10.39 -1.37
C LYS A 219 11.33 -10.53 -1.14
N LYS A 220 10.82 -11.76 -1.02
CA LYS A 220 9.39 -12.02 -0.73
C LYS A 220 8.96 -11.44 0.61
N LEU A 221 9.80 -11.57 1.65
CA LEU A 221 9.53 -11.01 2.97
C LEU A 221 9.49 -9.48 2.94
N GLN A 222 10.43 -8.86 2.23
CA GLN A 222 10.46 -7.42 2.03
C GLN A 222 9.19 -6.94 1.32
N ASN A 223 8.76 -7.62 0.25
CA ASN A 223 7.53 -7.29 -0.45
C ASN A 223 6.30 -7.40 0.48
N MET A 224 6.22 -8.42 1.32
CA MET A 224 5.14 -8.55 2.30
C MET A 224 5.14 -7.39 3.31
N ARG A 225 6.31 -7.00 3.82
CA ARG A 225 6.47 -5.83 4.70
C ARG A 225 5.94 -4.55 4.03
N ILE A 226 6.33 -4.31 2.79
CA ILE A 226 5.88 -3.15 2.01
C ILE A 226 4.36 -3.16 1.81
N LEU A 227 3.77 -4.31 1.45
CA LEU A 227 2.32 -4.43 1.29
C LEU A 227 1.57 -4.11 2.58
N ILE A 228 2.04 -4.58 3.74
CA ILE A 228 1.42 -4.25 5.02
C ILE A 228 1.47 -2.74 5.27
N ILE A 229 2.61 -2.10 5.04
CA ILE A 229 2.75 -0.64 5.22
C ILE A 229 1.84 0.10 4.24
N LYS A 230 1.76 -0.32 2.98
CA LYS A 230 0.84 0.26 1.99
C LYS A 230 -0.63 0.13 2.41
N ILE A 231 -1.03 -0.99 3.04
CA ILE A 231 -2.38 -1.09 3.64
C ILE A 231 -2.58 0.02 4.68
N PHE A 232 -1.63 0.25 5.59
CA PHE A 232 -1.73 1.33 6.56
C PHE A 232 -1.82 2.71 5.90
N GLN A 233 -1.07 2.95 4.83
CA GLN A 233 -1.18 4.19 4.05
C GLN A 233 -2.60 4.38 3.53
N HIS A 234 -3.21 3.36 2.93
CA HIS A 234 -4.60 3.45 2.45
C HIS A 234 -5.62 3.65 3.59
N LEU A 235 -5.40 3.04 4.77
CA LEU A 235 -6.26 3.29 5.94
C LEU A 235 -6.14 4.74 6.43
N LEU A 236 -4.95 5.34 6.37
CA LEU A 236 -4.68 6.72 6.77
C LEU A 236 -5.16 7.75 5.74
N LEU A 237 -5.29 7.37 4.45
CA LEU A 237 -5.83 8.23 3.39
C LEU A 237 -7.32 8.56 3.55
N LEU A 238 -8.01 7.98 4.51
CA LEU A 238 -9.45 8.17 4.69
C LEU A 238 -9.83 9.59 5.12
N GLU A 239 -9.00 10.53 5.35
CA GLU A 239 -9.28 11.93 5.72
C GLU A 239 -10.37 12.12 6.81
N ASP A 240 -10.77 11.05 7.49
CA ASP A 240 -11.77 11.04 8.55
C ASP A 240 -11.05 10.97 9.91
N ASN A 241 -11.01 12.10 10.60
CA ASN A 241 -10.29 12.25 11.86
C ASN A 241 -10.68 11.23 12.93
N VAL A 242 -11.94 10.76 12.92
CA VAL A 242 -12.42 9.75 13.87
C VAL A 242 -11.74 8.41 13.61
N TYR A 243 -11.59 8.03 12.35
CA TYR A 243 -10.95 6.78 11.96
C TYR A 243 -9.43 6.84 12.11
N ILE A 244 -8.81 7.98 11.80
CA ILE A 244 -7.38 8.20 12.05
C ILE A 244 -7.11 8.11 13.57
N GLN A 245 -7.98 8.69 14.42
CA GLN A 245 -7.84 8.59 15.87
C GLN A 245 -7.92 7.13 16.36
N LYS A 246 -8.81 6.30 15.80
CA LYS A 246 -8.84 4.85 16.14
C LYS A 246 -7.50 4.15 15.86
N LEU A 247 -6.83 4.49 14.74
CA LEU A 247 -5.52 3.94 14.42
C LEU A 247 -4.43 4.43 15.40
N ILE A 248 -4.48 5.71 15.78
CA ILE A 248 -3.56 6.31 16.78
C ILE A 248 -3.74 5.64 18.13
N ASP A 249 -4.96 5.53 18.61
CA ASP A 249 -5.30 4.89 19.89
C ASP A 249 -4.89 3.40 19.93
N SER A 250 -4.79 2.76 18.77
CA SER A 250 -4.33 1.38 18.66
C SER A 250 -2.81 1.21 18.66
N GLY A 251 -2.05 2.29 18.68
CA GLY A 251 -0.59 2.26 18.76
C GLY A 251 0.14 2.32 17.41
N ILE A 252 -0.46 2.94 16.38
CA ILE A 252 0.21 3.08 15.07
C ILE A 252 1.54 3.85 15.17
N SER A 253 1.65 4.84 16.07
CA SER A 253 2.89 5.59 16.27
C SER A 253 4.03 4.69 16.81
N GLN A 254 3.71 3.76 17.73
CA GLN A 254 4.67 2.77 18.21
C GLN A 254 5.07 1.77 17.11
N PHE A 255 4.13 1.41 16.23
CA PHE A 255 4.41 0.58 15.06
C PHE A 255 5.34 1.31 14.09
N ILE A 256 5.07 2.56 13.74
CA ILE A 256 5.92 3.43 12.93
C ILE A 256 7.33 3.53 13.54
N ASN A 257 7.45 3.69 14.86
CA ASN A 257 8.74 3.74 15.55
C ASN A 257 9.56 2.45 15.38
N LYS A 258 8.90 1.30 15.29
CA LYS A 258 9.59 0.04 14.99
C LYS A 258 10.03 -0.02 13.51
N LEU A 259 9.20 0.47 12.58
CA LEU A 259 9.55 0.55 11.16
C LEU A 259 10.74 1.47 10.90
N LEU A 260 10.82 2.63 11.57
CA LEU A 260 11.93 3.58 11.47
C LEU A 260 13.28 3.00 11.93
N LYS A 261 13.28 1.91 12.70
CA LYS A 261 14.51 1.21 13.11
C LYS A 261 15.02 0.22 12.06
N LEU A 262 14.24 -0.05 11.03
CA LEU A 262 14.67 -0.90 9.91
C LEU A 262 15.51 -0.07 8.94
N SER A 263 16.61 -0.65 8.44
CA SER A 263 17.55 0.04 7.54
C SER A 263 17.15 0.00 6.05
N ASP A 264 16.02 -0.59 5.73
CA ASP A 264 15.55 -0.75 4.35
C ASP A 264 14.96 0.56 3.81
N ILE A 265 15.51 1.07 2.71
CA ILE A 265 15.14 2.36 2.14
C ILE A 265 13.69 2.40 1.62
N LYS A 266 13.18 1.27 1.09
CA LYS A 266 11.80 1.18 0.62
C LYS A 266 10.82 1.18 1.81
N ILE A 267 11.18 0.54 2.91
CA ILE A 267 10.41 0.60 4.16
C ILE A 267 10.44 2.01 4.73
N ILE A 268 11.61 2.65 4.78
CA ILE A 268 11.77 4.04 5.24
C ILE A 268 10.86 4.97 4.42
N LYS A 269 10.94 4.92 3.08
CA LYS A 269 10.08 5.69 2.16
C LYS A 269 8.61 5.57 2.55
N ASN A 270 8.10 4.34 2.62
CA ASN A 270 6.69 4.09 2.92
C ASN A 270 6.31 4.48 4.36
N THR A 271 7.23 4.39 5.30
CA THR A 271 7.00 4.81 6.70
C THR A 271 6.87 6.33 6.82
N PHE A 272 7.71 7.09 6.11
CA PHE A 272 7.57 8.55 6.07
C PHE A 272 6.26 9.01 5.43
N ASN A 273 5.75 8.27 4.44
CA ASN A 273 4.42 8.52 3.90
C ASN A 273 3.32 8.32 4.96
N CYS A 274 3.42 7.31 5.83
CA CYS A 274 2.49 7.19 6.96
C CYS A 274 2.59 8.39 7.94
N ILE A 275 3.81 8.87 8.25
CA ILE A 275 4.01 10.05 9.10
C ILE A 275 3.37 11.28 8.46
N TYR A 276 3.58 11.48 7.15
CA TYR A 276 2.97 12.53 6.36
C TYR A 276 1.43 12.50 6.48
N LEU A 277 0.81 11.34 6.24
CA LEU A 277 -0.66 11.18 6.32
C LEU A 277 -1.22 11.47 7.71
N ILE A 278 -0.57 11.00 8.78
CA ILE A 278 -0.98 11.32 10.17
C ILE A 278 -0.84 12.80 10.44
N SER A 279 0.21 13.44 9.92
CA SER A 279 0.50 14.86 10.13
C SER A 279 -0.49 15.80 9.45
N PHE A 280 -1.23 15.33 8.46
CA PHE A 280 -2.35 16.06 7.84
C PHE A 280 -3.58 16.16 8.75
N GLY A 281 -3.68 15.29 9.74
CA GLY A 281 -4.82 15.25 10.63
C GLY A 281 -4.89 16.41 11.59
N THR A 282 -5.54 16.19 12.73
CA THR A 282 -5.71 17.22 13.77
C THR A 282 -4.41 17.50 14.52
N PHE A 283 -4.39 18.61 15.25
CA PHE A 283 -3.30 18.92 16.18
C PHE A 283 -3.04 17.78 17.20
N GLY A 284 -4.08 17.04 17.60
CA GLY A 284 -3.96 15.87 18.46
C GLY A 284 -3.14 14.76 17.82
N HIS A 285 -3.37 14.48 16.52
CA HIS A 285 -2.62 13.48 15.77
C HIS A 285 -1.14 13.84 15.64
N VAL A 286 -0.85 15.12 15.34
CA VAL A 286 0.52 15.63 15.31
C VAL A 286 1.16 15.52 16.70
N SER A 287 0.42 15.86 17.76
CA SER A 287 0.90 15.77 19.15
C SER A 287 1.27 14.35 19.54
N ASP A 288 0.53 13.34 19.04
CA ASP A 288 0.82 11.93 19.31
C ASP A 288 2.19 11.53 18.74
N LEU A 289 2.54 11.98 17.53
CA LEU A 289 3.84 11.71 16.93
C LEU A 289 5.01 12.26 17.78
N TYR A 290 4.84 13.45 18.38
CA TYR A 290 5.84 14.02 19.30
C TYR A 290 5.88 13.26 20.62
N ASN A 291 4.73 12.98 21.23
CA ASN A 291 4.63 12.32 22.53
C ASN A 291 5.20 10.88 22.49
N ASN A 292 5.12 10.20 21.35
CA ASN A 292 5.67 8.88 21.14
C ASN A 292 7.12 8.87 20.63
N ASN A 293 7.81 10.00 20.61
CA ASN A 293 9.18 10.18 20.09
C ASN A 293 9.34 9.81 18.59
N THR A 294 8.25 9.74 17.83
CA THR A 294 8.29 9.40 16.40
C THR A 294 9.06 10.47 15.63
N VAL A 295 8.86 11.75 15.94
CA VAL A 295 9.56 12.86 15.28
C VAL A 295 11.08 12.77 15.52
N SER A 296 11.52 12.50 16.77
CA SER A 296 12.95 12.37 17.08
C SER A 296 13.61 11.19 16.35
N LEU A 297 12.92 10.06 16.22
CA LEU A 297 13.41 8.93 15.44
C LEU A 297 13.45 9.26 13.94
N ALA A 298 12.42 9.94 13.43
CA ALA A 298 12.37 10.38 12.05
C ALA A 298 13.53 11.33 11.70
N LEU A 299 13.89 12.26 12.58
CA LEU A 299 15.05 13.14 12.43
C LEU A 299 16.36 12.34 12.26
N ASN A 300 16.58 11.34 13.12
CA ASN A 300 17.78 10.49 13.04
C ASN A 300 17.84 9.68 11.73
N VAL A 301 16.71 9.12 11.30
CA VAL A 301 16.63 8.37 10.03
C VAL A 301 16.88 9.29 8.84
N SER A 302 16.33 10.51 8.87
CA SER A 302 16.50 11.50 7.82
C SER A 302 17.97 11.91 7.65
N LYS A 303 18.71 12.03 8.76
CA LYS A 303 20.17 12.24 8.73
C LYS A 303 20.88 11.14 7.96
N ASN A 304 20.59 9.87 8.30
CA ASN A 304 21.23 8.73 7.65
C ASN A 304 20.94 8.68 6.13
N VAL A 305 19.68 8.96 5.74
CA VAL A 305 19.29 9.01 4.32
C VAL A 305 19.98 10.16 3.58
N TYR A 306 20.06 11.34 4.20
CA TYR A 306 20.70 12.51 3.63
C TYR A 306 22.21 12.33 3.48
N GLU A 307 22.88 11.73 4.47
CA GLU A 307 24.28 11.37 4.39
C GLU A 307 24.55 10.32 3.30
N ALA A 308 23.67 9.31 3.17
CA ALA A 308 23.77 8.30 2.12
C ALA A 308 23.63 8.90 0.71
N LEU A 309 22.74 9.87 0.52
CA LEU A 309 22.54 10.56 -0.75
C LEU A 309 23.79 11.37 -1.15
N ASN A 310 24.48 11.98 -0.18
CA ASN A 310 25.66 12.81 -0.41
C ASN A 310 26.96 12.00 -0.50
N SER A 311 26.99 10.74 -0.09
CA SER A 311 28.19 9.89 -0.12
C SER A 311 28.20 8.97 -1.33
N LYS A 312 29.06 9.29 -2.32
CA LYS A 312 29.25 8.46 -3.53
C LYS A 312 29.60 6.99 -3.22
N ASN A 313 30.29 6.72 -2.12
CA ASN A 313 30.78 5.39 -1.77
C ASN A 313 29.70 4.49 -1.13
N GLN A 314 28.69 5.05 -0.48
CA GLN A 314 27.61 4.24 0.15
C GLN A 314 26.58 3.74 -0.87
N ILE A 315 26.32 4.51 -1.93
CA ILE A 315 25.43 4.09 -3.03
C ILE A 315 25.98 2.83 -3.71
N ILE A 316 27.30 2.76 -3.90
CA ILE A 316 27.97 1.63 -4.58
C ILE A 316 28.02 0.39 -3.66
N ASN A 317 28.24 0.56 -2.37
CA ASN A 317 28.47 -0.55 -1.44
C ASN A 317 27.18 -1.22 -0.95
N ASN A 318 26.03 -0.53 -0.97
CA ASN A 318 24.79 -1.04 -0.38
C ASN A 318 23.72 -1.48 -1.40
N ASN A 319 24.03 -1.51 -2.70
CA ASN A 319 23.09 -1.82 -3.78
C ASN A 319 21.77 -1.00 -3.75
N ILE A 320 21.79 0.19 -3.10
CA ILE A 320 20.63 1.07 -3.02
C ILE A 320 20.57 1.91 -4.31
N SER A 321 19.43 1.88 -5.00
CA SER A 321 19.27 2.67 -6.21
C SER A 321 19.16 4.17 -5.89
N LYS A 322 19.70 5.03 -6.77
CA LYS A 322 19.52 6.48 -6.65
C LYS A 322 18.04 6.86 -6.64
N LYS A 323 17.21 6.14 -7.42
CA LYS A 323 15.75 6.32 -7.50
C LYS A 323 15.09 6.11 -6.13
N ASP A 324 15.46 5.04 -5.41
CA ASP A 324 14.90 4.75 -4.09
C ASP A 324 15.29 5.82 -3.06
N LEU A 325 16.55 6.30 -3.10
CA LEU A 325 17.01 7.39 -2.22
C LEU A 325 16.28 8.70 -2.50
N LEU A 326 16.10 9.07 -3.77
CA LEU A 326 15.32 10.25 -4.15
C LEU A 326 13.85 10.13 -3.75
N GLY A 327 13.27 8.94 -3.91
CA GLY A 327 11.92 8.65 -3.42
C GLY A 327 11.80 8.80 -1.90
N ALA A 328 12.78 8.29 -1.14
CA ALA A 328 12.79 8.46 0.31
C ALA A 328 12.99 9.93 0.72
N LEU A 329 13.90 10.67 0.05
CA LEU A 329 14.11 12.09 0.28
C LEU A 329 12.81 12.89 0.10
N ARG A 330 12.06 12.59 -0.96
CA ARG A 330 10.75 13.20 -1.21
C ARG A 330 9.79 12.98 -0.04
N GLU A 331 9.58 11.74 0.38
CA GLU A 331 8.64 11.42 1.44
C GLU A 331 9.07 12.01 2.80
N ILE A 332 10.37 12.05 3.08
CA ILE A 332 10.93 12.73 4.24
C ILE A 332 10.59 14.21 4.20
N SER A 333 10.83 14.86 3.05
CA SER A 333 10.56 16.29 2.87
C SER A 333 9.08 16.62 3.05
N LEU A 334 8.19 15.80 2.49
CA LEU A 334 6.75 15.95 2.67
C LEU A 334 6.35 15.83 4.15
N ALA A 335 6.80 14.79 4.82
CA ALA A 335 6.47 14.55 6.23
C ALA A 335 6.90 15.73 7.11
N PHE A 336 8.15 16.20 6.96
CA PHE A 336 8.60 17.36 7.74
C PHE A 336 7.93 18.66 7.34
N SER A 337 7.62 18.86 6.06
CA SER A 337 6.90 20.06 5.64
C SER A 337 5.53 20.15 6.30
N ILE A 338 4.75 19.06 6.30
CA ILE A 338 3.44 19.05 6.96
C ILE A 338 3.55 19.12 8.48
N LEU A 339 4.54 18.44 9.09
CA LEU A 339 4.83 18.58 10.52
C LEU A 339 5.10 20.04 10.89
N ILE A 340 5.92 20.76 10.11
CA ILE A 340 6.21 22.18 10.33
C ILE A 340 4.95 23.02 10.18
N ILE A 341 4.18 22.79 9.10
CA ILE A 341 2.95 23.55 8.82
C ILE A 341 1.93 23.39 9.97
N ASN A 342 1.74 22.18 10.48
CA ASN A 342 0.69 21.85 11.45
C ASN A 342 1.16 21.85 12.92
N SER A 343 2.43 22.16 13.19
CA SER A 343 2.96 22.25 14.56
C SER A 343 2.95 23.68 15.12
N LEU A 344 2.92 23.79 16.45
CA LEU A 344 3.18 25.05 17.16
C LEU A 344 4.67 25.39 17.11
N TYR A 345 4.99 26.66 17.35
CA TYR A 345 6.35 27.20 17.30
C TYR A 345 7.35 26.35 18.12
N GLU A 346 7.02 26.03 19.37
CA GLU A 346 7.90 25.29 20.29
C GLU A 346 8.24 23.87 19.80
N ARG A 347 7.39 23.33 18.94
CA ARG A 347 7.60 22.00 18.33
C ARG A 347 8.38 22.05 17.01
N ILE A 348 8.38 23.21 16.35
CA ILE A 348 9.15 23.43 15.15
C ILE A 348 10.62 23.62 15.47
N VAL A 349 10.94 24.32 16.58
CA VAL A 349 12.33 24.61 17.00
C VAL A 349 13.23 23.37 16.99
N PRO A 350 12.87 22.25 17.64
CA PRO A 350 13.71 21.05 17.62
C PRO A 350 13.93 20.46 16.22
N ILE A 351 13.01 20.67 15.28
CA ILE A 351 13.15 20.19 13.89
C ILE A 351 14.18 21.04 13.14
N ILE A 352 14.07 22.37 13.25
CA ILE A 352 14.94 23.29 12.50
C ILE A 352 16.35 23.40 13.09
N GLU A 353 16.50 23.20 14.41
CA GLU A 353 17.81 23.22 15.08
C GLU A 353 18.55 21.89 15.01
N TYR A 354 17.85 20.80 14.64
CA TYR A 354 18.44 19.47 14.59
C TYR A 354 19.67 19.45 13.68
N GLU A 355 20.82 18.99 14.22
CA GLU A 355 22.10 18.85 13.49
C GLU A 355 22.45 20.12 12.68
N ASN A 356 22.35 21.28 13.32
CA ASN A 356 22.64 22.59 12.71
C ASN A 356 21.81 22.89 11.44
N GLY A 357 20.53 22.60 11.47
CA GLY A 357 19.61 22.92 10.39
C GLY A 357 19.52 21.86 9.29
N LEU A 358 19.85 20.60 9.60
CA LEU A 358 19.85 19.50 8.63
C LEU A 358 18.53 19.42 7.85
N ILE A 359 17.39 19.57 8.51
CA ILE A 359 16.08 19.47 7.84
C ILE A 359 15.87 20.62 6.86
N LEU A 360 16.31 21.84 7.21
CA LEU A 360 16.28 22.98 6.28
C LEU A 360 17.12 22.73 5.04
N LEU A 361 18.33 22.16 5.22
CA LEU A 361 19.18 21.78 4.10
C LEU A 361 18.55 20.66 3.24
N LEU A 362 17.94 19.68 3.87
CA LEU A 362 17.25 18.57 3.20
C LEU A 362 16.07 19.10 2.37
N LEU A 363 15.21 19.95 2.91
CA LEU A 363 14.10 20.57 2.19
C LEU A 363 14.60 21.44 1.02
N LYS A 364 15.66 22.23 1.22
CA LYS A 364 16.30 23.04 0.16
C LYS A 364 16.85 22.14 -0.96
N ASP A 365 17.57 21.06 -0.63
CA ASP A 365 18.14 20.17 -1.62
C ASP A 365 17.05 19.36 -2.35
N THR A 366 15.92 19.10 -1.72
CA THR A 366 14.74 18.54 -2.39
C THR A 366 14.21 19.48 -3.46
N LEU A 367 14.10 20.78 -3.18
CA LEU A 367 13.73 21.78 -4.19
C LEU A 367 14.77 21.85 -5.33
N LYS A 368 16.06 21.76 -5.00
CA LYS A 368 17.14 21.77 -6.00
C LYS A 368 17.07 20.56 -6.95
N LEU A 369 16.60 19.41 -6.44
CA LEU A 369 16.53 18.14 -7.18
C LEU A 369 15.14 17.89 -7.78
N ILE A 370 14.29 18.91 -7.81
CA ILE A 370 12.88 18.81 -8.22
C ILE A 370 12.69 18.08 -9.54
N ASP A 371 13.59 18.28 -10.52
CA ASP A 371 13.49 17.68 -11.84
C ASP A 371 13.88 16.20 -11.88
N GLU A 372 14.55 15.71 -10.83
CA GLU A 372 14.97 14.33 -10.67
C GLU A 372 14.00 13.53 -9.77
N LEU A 373 13.08 14.21 -9.07
CA LEU A 373 12.15 13.55 -8.15
C LEU A 373 11.05 12.81 -8.91
N PRO A 374 10.67 11.61 -8.46
CA PRO A 374 9.46 10.97 -8.96
C PRO A 374 8.23 11.79 -8.56
N ASN A 375 7.23 11.90 -9.45
CA ASN A 375 5.92 12.54 -9.20
C ASN A 375 5.97 13.93 -8.55
N LYS A 376 6.32 14.93 -9.33
CA LYS A 376 6.78 16.25 -8.91
C LYS A 376 5.76 17.16 -8.23
N ARG A 377 4.46 17.09 -8.59
CA ARG A 377 3.52 18.20 -8.36
C ARG A 377 3.10 18.43 -6.92
N ASP A 378 2.72 17.40 -6.19
CA ASP A 378 2.05 17.57 -4.89
C ASP A 378 3.02 17.91 -3.73
N SER A 379 4.30 17.51 -3.89
CA SER A 379 5.31 17.64 -2.84
C SER A 379 5.81 19.06 -2.61
N ILE A 380 5.84 19.84 -3.66
CA ILE A 380 6.63 21.08 -3.72
C ILE A 380 5.93 22.21 -3.01
N SER A 381 4.62 22.33 -3.21
CA SER A 381 3.83 23.38 -2.56
C SER A 381 3.93 23.32 -1.04
N TYR A 382 3.97 22.10 -0.45
CA TYR A 382 4.14 21.94 0.98
C TYR A 382 5.54 22.35 1.47
N ILE A 383 6.59 22.13 0.70
CA ILE A 383 7.95 22.56 1.05
C ILE A 383 8.00 24.09 1.06
N PHE A 384 7.43 24.76 0.07
CA PHE A 384 7.36 26.22 0.04
C PHE A 384 6.54 26.77 1.22
N LYS A 385 5.39 26.15 1.55
CA LYS A 385 4.58 26.51 2.72
C LYS A 385 5.36 26.39 4.03
N ALA A 386 6.15 25.34 4.17
CA ALA A 386 6.99 25.13 5.34
C ALA A 386 8.06 26.22 5.47
N PHE A 387 8.78 26.53 4.37
CA PHE A 387 9.75 27.63 4.37
C PHE A 387 9.12 28.97 4.67
N TYR A 388 7.97 29.29 4.06
CA TYR A 388 7.26 30.53 4.34
C TYR A 388 6.89 30.65 5.81
N LYS A 389 6.34 29.59 6.43
CA LYS A 389 6.03 29.57 7.86
C LYS A 389 7.27 29.76 8.71
N ILE A 390 8.38 29.11 8.38
CA ILE A 390 9.64 29.26 9.10
C ILE A 390 10.15 30.71 9.00
N LEU A 391 10.29 31.25 7.80
CA LEU A 391 10.80 32.60 7.57
C LEU A 391 9.93 33.68 8.24
N LYS A 392 8.61 33.46 8.31
CA LYS A 392 7.67 34.37 8.96
C LYS A 392 7.68 34.27 10.48
N SER A 393 8.00 33.11 11.04
CA SER A 393 7.84 32.83 12.49
C SER A 393 9.15 32.92 13.28
N PHE A 394 10.31 32.88 12.60
CA PHE A 394 11.62 32.82 13.24
C PHE A 394 12.48 34.05 12.93
N ASP A 395 13.53 34.21 13.75
CA ASP A 395 14.43 35.37 13.71
C ASP A 395 15.27 35.40 12.41
N GLU A 396 15.87 36.61 12.17
CA GLU A 396 16.78 36.87 11.05
C GLU A 396 17.91 35.83 10.92
N ASN A 397 18.33 35.22 12.04
CA ASN A 397 19.37 34.19 12.04
C ASN A 397 19.04 32.99 11.15
N ILE A 398 17.76 32.58 11.03
CA ILE A 398 17.34 31.48 10.14
C ILE A 398 17.41 31.90 8.68
N LYS A 399 17.03 33.14 8.38
CA LYS A 399 17.14 33.72 7.05
C LYS A 399 18.62 33.77 6.61
N GLU A 400 19.50 34.35 7.45
CA GLU A 400 20.95 34.38 7.20
C GLU A 400 21.55 32.96 7.00
N PHE A 401 21.09 31.99 7.82
CA PHE A 401 21.50 30.60 7.65
C PHE A 401 21.09 30.03 6.28
N LEU A 402 19.86 30.28 5.86
CA LEU A 402 19.34 29.81 4.56
C LEU A 402 20.07 30.49 3.38
N GLU A 403 20.30 31.79 3.45
CA GLU A 403 21.08 32.54 2.45
C GLU A 403 22.49 32.00 2.34
N LYS A 404 23.20 31.88 3.46
CA LYS A 404 24.56 31.34 3.51
C LYS A 404 24.67 29.93 2.91
N ASN A 405 23.59 29.15 2.99
CA ASN A 405 23.54 27.80 2.44
C ASN A 405 22.94 27.74 1.02
N GLY A 406 22.80 28.87 0.33
CA GLY A 406 22.41 28.93 -1.06
C GLY A 406 20.93 28.71 -1.33
N PHE A 407 20.05 29.04 -0.38
CA PHE A 407 18.60 28.90 -0.57
C PHE A 407 18.06 29.92 -1.58
N LYS A 408 18.52 31.17 -1.52
CA LYS A 408 18.13 32.22 -2.47
C LYS A 408 18.48 31.82 -3.92
N GLU A 409 19.68 31.29 -4.13
CA GLU A 409 20.11 30.82 -5.46
C GLU A 409 19.27 29.65 -5.98
N VAL A 410 18.75 28.77 -5.08
CA VAL A 410 17.81 27.72 -5.47
C VAL A 410 16.49 28.33 -5.91
N LEU A 411 15.93 29.28 -5.17
CA LEU A 411 14.69 29.98 -5.52
C LEU A 411 14.80 30.73 -6.85
N GLU A 412 15.91 31.47 -7.07
CA GLU A 412 16.18 32.19 -8.31
C GLU A 412 16.21 31.26 -9.54
N LYS A 413 16.75 30.05 -9.39
CA LYS A 413 16.71 29.04 -10.47
C LYS A 413 15.29 28.54 -10.72
N LEU A 414 14.48 28.42 -9.69
CA LEU A 414 13.10 27.94 -9.78
C LEU A 414 12.15 28.97 -10.37
N LEU A 415 12.52 30.27 -10.43
CA LEU A 415 11.75 31.29 -11.16
C LEU A 415 11.55 30.94 -12.63
N ASN A 416 12.49 30.20 -13.22
CA ASN A 416 12.41 29.77 -14.62
C ASN A 416 11.91 28.31 -14.76
N ASN A 417 11.31 27.74 -13.71
CA ASN A 417 10.76 26.41 -13.80
C ASN A 417 9.56 26.35 -14.74
N SER A 418 9.41 25.25 -15.47
CA SER A 418 8.29 25.03 -16.38
C SER A 418 6.92 24.89 -15.67
N ASP A 419 6.93 24.63 -14.38
CA ASP A 419 5.77 24.61 -13.52
C ASP A 419 5.52 26.03 -12.99
N GLU A 420 4.40 26.63 -13.40
CA GLU A 420 4.01 27.99 -13.06
C GLU A 420 3.80 28.19 -11.55
N GLU A 421 3.31 27.16 -10.85
CA GLU A 421 3.11 27.18 -9.40
C GLU A 421 4.46 27.27 -8.68
N VAL A 422 5.45 26.48 -9.09
CA VAL A 422 6.80 26.49 -8.54
C VAL A 422 7.44 27.87 -8.74
N SER A 423 7.34 28.41 -9.95
CA SER A 423 7.87 29.74 -10.29
C SER A 423 7.23 30.84 -9.44
N LYS A 424 5.90 30.82 -9.29
CA LYS A 424 5.13 31.78 -8.49
C LYS A 424 5.48 31.70 -6.98
N CYS A 425 5.53 30.48 -6.44
CA CYS A 425 5.92 30.31 -5.02
C CYS A 425 7.36 30.80 -4.74
N SER A 426 8.28 30.55 -5.69
CA SER A 426 9.66 31.01 -5.57
C SER A 426 9.75 32.52 -5.59
N SER A 427 9.06 33.21 -6.52
CA SER A 427 8.95 34.67 -6.60
C SER A 427 8.43 35.25 -5.28
N THR A 428 7.30 34.71 -4.79
CA THR A 428 6.68 35.20 -3.55
C THR A 428 7.62 35.15 -2.35
N ILE A 429 8.41 34.07 -2.19
CA ILE A 429 9.37 33.97 -1.08
C ILE A 429 10.52 34.95 -1.26
N ILE A 430 11.03 35.12 -2.49
CA ILE A 430 12.10 36.09 -2.77
C ILE A 430 11.62 37.51 -2.46
N ASP A 431 10.48 37.91 -3.00
CA ASP A 431 9.92 39.27 -2.87
C ASP A 431 9.62 39.62 -1.40
N GLU A 432 9.14 38.66 -0.61
CA GLU A 432 8.73 38.92 0.80
C GLU A 432 9.92 38.86 1.77
N PHE A 433 10.91 38.03 1.52
CA PHE A 433 11.95 37.78 2.52
C PHE A 433 13.38 38.12 2.07
N PHE A 434 13.67 38.23 0.78
CA PHE A 434 15.04 38.36 0.26
C PHE A 434 15.29 39.59 -0.63
N ASP A 435 14.23 40.36 -0.96
CA ASP A 435 14.40 41.63 -1.67
C ASP A 435 14.43 42.81 -0.71
N ASP A 436 15.52 43.54 -0.66
CA ASP A 436 15.75 44.70 0.19
C ASP A 436 15.03 46.00 -0.28
N GLY A 437 14.15 45.94 -1.28
CA GLY A 437 13.84 47.13 -2.08
C GLY A 437 12.39 47.59 -2.30
N SER A 438 11.35 46.93 -1.81
CA SER A 438 10.01 47.45 -2.03
C SER A 438 9.06 47.22 -0.86
N ASN A 439 9.06 48.21 0.06
CA ASN A 439 7.96 48.45 1.00
C ASN A 439 6.72 48.99 0.25
N ASP A 440 6.14 48.24 -0.62
CA ASP A 440 4.76 48.45 -1.05
C ASP A 440 3.89 47.34 -0.48
N ASN A 441 3.04 47.75 0.49
CA ASN A 441 2.07 46.96 1.23
C ASN A 441 1.08 46.19 0.38
N ASN A 442 1.57 45.31 -0.45
CA ASN A 442 0.75 44.23 -1.03
C ASN A 442 0.83 43.05 -0.08
N ASN A 443 -0.02 43.05 0.93
CA ASN A 443 -0.38 41.87 1.72
C ASN A 443 -0.96 40.79 0.77
N ILE A 444 -0.11 40.20 -0.06
CA ILE A 444 -0.49 39.01 -0.82
C ILE A 444 -0.53 37.87 0.21
N ASN A 445 -1.74 37.59 0.63
CA ASN A 445 -1.96 36.49 1.57
C ASN A 445 -1.58 35.20 0.85
N ILE A 446 -0.50 34.56 1.28
CA ILE A 446 -0.07 33.26 0.68
C ILE A 446 -1.18 32.20 0.76
N ASN A 447 -2.12 32.33 1.72
CA ASN A 447 -3.33 31.52 1.74
C ASN A 447 -4.25 31.81 0.54
N ASP A 448 -4.16 32.98 -0.10
CA ASP A 448 -4.91 33.29 -1.31
C ASP A 448 -4.17 32.78 -2.57
N ILE A 449 -2.84 32.85 -2.59
CA ILE A 449 -2.02 32.13 -3.59
C ILE A 449 -2.22 30.62 -3.48
N ILE A 450 -2.31 30.12 -2.24
CA ILE A 450 -2.53 28.71 -1.91
C ILE A 450 -3.99 28.31 -2.10
N LYS A 451 -4.96 29.24 -2.00
CA LYS A 451 -6.37 28.99 -2.34
C LYS A 451 -6.60 29.03 -3.84
N ASP A 452 -5.85 29.85 -4.59
CA ASP A 452 -5.84 29.83 -6.07
C ASP A 452 -5.10 28.58 -6.61
N CYS A 453 -4.20 28.01 -5.81
CA CYS A 453 -3.64 26.66 -5.95
C CYS A 453 -4.56 25.64 -5.26
N ASN A 454 -5.87 25.87 -5.23
CA ASN A 454 -6.83 24.87 -4.81
C ASN A 454 -6.69 23.69 -5.78
N PHE A 455 -5.83 22.77 -5.41
CA PHE A 455 -5.98 21.40 -5.86
C PHE A 455 -7.44 21.05 -5.61
N ASP A 456 -8.16 20.82 -6.69
CA ASP A 456 -9.39 20.08 -6.69
C ASP A 456 -9.16 18.90 -5.72
N ASP A 457 -9.83 18.87 -4.56
CA ASP A 457 -9.74 17.79 -3.57
C ASP A 457 -10.04 16.42 -4.20
N ASN A 458 -10.52 16.42 -5.43
CA ASN A 458 -10.75 15.26 -6.28
C ASN A 458 -9.49 14.67 -6.98
N LYS A 459 -8.30 15.33 -6.90
CA LYS A 459 -7.04 14.84 -7.50
C LYS A 459 -6.03 14.24 -6.52
N LYS A 460 -6.36 14.08 -5.24
CA LYS A 460 -5.53 13.37 -4.24
C LYS A 460 -5.38 11.85 -4.50
N ASN A 461 -5.58 11.42 -5.73
CA ASN A 461 -5.80 10.02 -6.08
C ASN A 461 -4.57 9.26 -6.61
N ASP A 462 -3.43 9.90 -6.74
CA ASP A 462 -2.25 9.21 -7.24
C ASP A 462 -1.28 8.90 -6.08
N VAL A 463 -1.62 7.88 -5.30
CA VAL A 463 -0.58 7.08 -4.64
C VAL A 463 0.15 6.39 -5.78
N ASP A 464 1.39 6.83 -6.01
CA ASP A 464 2.23 6.29 -7.06
C ASP A 464 2.38 4.79 -6.88
N ASP A 465 1.69 4.04 -7.69
CA ASP A 465 2.06 2.69 -8.03
C ASP A 465 3.22 2.78 -9.05
N ASP A 466 4.41 3.05 -8.55
CA ASP A 466 5.61 2.53 -9.19
C ASP A 466 5.51 1.00 -9.04
N ASP A 467 4.60 0.39 -9.81
CA ASP A 467 4.68 -1.02 -10.11
C ASP A 467 6.02 -1.20 -10.83
N ASP A 468 7.03 -1.56 -10.05
CA ASP A 468 8.19 -2.22 -10.61
C ASP A 468 7.62 -3.50 -11.28
N GLU A 469 7.22 -3.37 -12.56
CA GLU A 469 7.16 -4.50 -13.48
C GLU A 469 8.60 -5.04 -13.56
N ASP A 470 9.02 -5.75 -12.54
CA ASP A 470 10.09 -6.73 -12.65
C ASP A 470 9.46 -7.90 -13.42
N ASP A 471 9.52 -7.81 -14.75
CA ASP A 471 9.48 -8.98 -15.64
C ASP A 471 10.52 -10.00 -15.11
N ASP A 472 10.02 -11.13 -14.53
CA ASP A 472 10.44 -12.51 -14.77
C ASP A 472 9.60 -13.48 -13.89
#